data_c31e2a1777e4df86d0eb30223a6ab91a
#
_entry.id   c31e2a1777e4df86d0eb30223a6ab91a
#
_cell.length_a   1.000
_cell.length_b   1.000
_cell.length_c   1.000
_cell.angle_alpha   90.00
_cell.angle_beta   90.00
_cell.angle_gamma   90.00
#
_symmetry.space_group_name_H-M   'P 1'
#
loop_
_entity.id
_entity.type
_entity.pdbx_description
1 polymer ?
#
loop_
_entity_poly.entity_id
_entity_poly.type
_entity_poly.pdbx_seq_one_letter_code
_entity_poly.pdbx_strand_id
1 'polypeptide(L)'
;LHTPLRVYHHGERRFAVSGTPADCVMFAMAEWFEEEAPDLVLSGVNCGANLSDSVMYSGTVGAVLAAAHLGLPGIALSQAFVDRAAIDYAPTTHYAAGLIRELWEAGADRDGYQRACWNINFPDLPVAELRGSRFTRQIGGGIAGPRLVHGTDGRGLAYHWLSFERRPSSIDHPQSDVVALRDGHISVMPLQPTRCDDVLADECFQQGDRPLPG
;
A
#
# COMPACT_ATOMS: atom_id res chain seq x y z
N LEU A 1 -15.24 -10.12 4.08
CA LEU A 1 -15.88 -11.25 3.38
C LEU A 1 -17.37 -11.39 3.74
N HIS A 2 -18.15 -10.32 3.48
CA HIS A 2 -19.59 -10.30 3.85
C HIS A 2 -20.53 -10.39 2.63
N THR A 3 -19.99 -10.26 1.42
CA THR A 3 -20.73 -10.39 0.16
C THR A 3 -19.96 -11.30 -0.80
N PRO A 4 -20.69 -12.09 -1.64
CA PRO A 4 -20.04 -12.90 -2.67
C PRO A 4 -19.26 -12.04 -3.65
N LEU A 5 -18.07 -12.51 -4.03
CA LEU A 5 -17.29 -11.91 -5.10
C LEU A 5 -17.89 -12.24 -6.46
N ARG A 6 -17.87 -11.29 -7.37
CA ARG A 6 -18.26 -11.47 -8.77
C ARG A 6 -17.08 -11.15 -9.67
N VAL A 7 -16.89 -11.96 -10.70
CA VAL A 7 -15.83 -11.82 -11.69
C VAL A 7 -16.42 -11.42 -13.02
N TYR A 8 -15.83 -10.42 -13.64
CA TYR A 8 -16.21 -9.91 -14.96
C TYR A 8 -15.00 -10.06 -15.89
N HIS A 9 -15.22 -10.68 -17.05
CA HIS A 9 -14.19 -10.86 -18.06
C HIS A 9 -14.12 -9.64 -18.99
N HIS A 10 -12.94 -9.08 -19.15
CA HIS A 10 -12.68 -7.92 -20.00
C HIS A 10 -11.68 -8.23 -21.13
N GLY A 11 -11.49 -9.49 -21.45
CA GLY A 11 -10.57 -9.99 -22.48
C GLY A 11 -9.67 -11.10 -21.94
N GLU A 12 -8.76 -11.57 -22.77
CA GLU A 12 -7.78 -12.57 -22.37
C GLU A 12 -6.89 -12.02 -21.24
N ARG A 13 -6.81 -12.75 -20.14
CA ARG A 13 -6.03 -12.37 -18.93
C ARG A 13 -6.40 -11.02 -18.31
N ARG A 14 -7.63 -10.53 -18.56
CA ARG A 14 -8.13 -9.26 -17.99
C ARG A 14 -9.47 -9.48 -17.32
N PHE A 15 -9.48 -9.25 -16.00
CA PHE A 15 -10.64 -9.52 -15.15
C PHE A 15 -10.90 -8.34 -14.22
N ALA A 16 -12.16 -8.14 -13.87
CA ALA A 16 -12.53 -7.30 -12.75
C ALA A 16 -13.21 -8.15 -11.68
N VAL A 17 -12.88 -7.93 -10.43
CA VAL A 17 -13.46 -8.62 -9.27
C VAL A 17 -14.14 -7.60 -8.39
N SER A 18 -15.40 -7.88 -7.99
CA SER A 18 -16.17 -7.03 -7.09
C SER A 18 -15.72 -7.21 -5.64
N GLY A 19 -14.57 -6.64 -5.30
CA GLY A 19 -14.00 -6.75 -3.97
C GLY A 19 -12.93 -5.69 -3.73
N THR A 20 -12.28 -5.78 -2.59
CA THR A 20 -11.09 -4.98 -2.31
C THR A 20 -9.91 -5.47 -3.14
N PRO A 21 -8.84 -4.67 -3.31
CA PRO A 21 -7.62 -5.15 -3.96
C PRO A 21 -7.02 -6.40 -3.32
N ALA A 22 -7.11 -6.55 -2.00
CA ALA A 22 -6.70 -7.77 -1.31
C ALA A 22 -7.58 -8.98 -1.71
N ASP A 23 -8.91 -8.79 -1.85
CA ASP A 23 -9.81 -9.85 -2.33
C ASP A 23 -9.46 -10.28 -3.75
N CYS A 24 -9.04 -9.33 -4.62
CA CYS A 24 -8.60 -9.65 -5.98
C CYS A 24 -7.37 -10.57 -5.97
N VAL A 25 -6.40 -10.30 -5.12
CA VAL A 25 -5.20 -11.15 -4.99
C VAL A 25 -5.59 -12.54 -4.46
N MET A 26 -6.34 -12.58 -3.36
CA MET A 26 -6.77 -13.84 -2.76
C MET A 26 -7.58 -14.71 -3.72
N PHE A 27 -8.51 -14.08 -4.47
CA PHE A 27 -9.30 -14.76 -5.48
C PHE A 27 -8.43 -15.31 -6.61
N ALA A 28 -7.55 -14.49 -7.18
CA ALA A 28 -6.69 -14.90 -8.27
C ALA A 28 -5.79 -16.10 -7.89
N MET A 29 -5.24 -16.07 -6.69
CA MET A 29 -4.40 -17.15 -6.19
C MET A 29 -5.17 -18.46 -5.99
N ALA A 30 -6.40 -18.38 -5.48
CA ALA A 30 -7.21 -19.56 -5.24
C ALA A 30 -7.82 -20.17 -6.52
N GLU A 31 -8.09 -19.35 -7.54
CA GLU A 31 -8.83 -19.78 -8.73
C GLU A 31 -7.91 -20.04 -9.94
N TRP A 32 -6.86 -19.22 -10.11
CA TRP A 32 -6.06 -19.24 -11.35
C TRP A 32 -4.62 -19.63 -11.16
N PHE A 33 -4.11 -19.59 -9.94
CA PHE A 33 -2.69 -19.80 -9.64
C PHE A 33 -2.46 -20.90 -8.59
N GLU A 34 -3.41 -21.84 -8.46
CA GLU A 34 -3.30 -22.96 -7.53
C GLU A 34 -2.10 -23.86 -7.85
N GLU A 35 -1.85 -24.13 -9.17
CA GLU A 35 -0.78 -25.00 -9.63
C GLU A 35 0.54 -24.26 -9.89
N GLU A 36 0.47 -23.02 -10.36
CA GLU A 36 1.64 -22.22 -10.74
C GLU A 36 1.51 -20.78 -10.24
N ALA A 37 2.12 -20.50 -9.09
CA ALA A 37 2.09 -19.17 -8.49
C ALA A 37 2.87 -18.14 -9.32
N PRO A 38 2.41 -16.86 -9.36
CA PRO A 38 3.17 -15.80 -10.01
C PRO A 38 4.45 -15.49 -9.23
N ASP A 39 5.47 -15.03 -9.92
CA ASP A 39 6.75 -14.65 -9.29
C ASP A 39 6.62 -13.36 -8.46
N LEU A 40 5.75 -12.45 -8.87
CA LEU A 40 5.61 -11.11 -8.27
C LEU A 40 4.19 -10.60 -8.41
N VAL A 41 3.67 -9.97 -7.36
CA VAL A 41 2.41 -9.23 -7.37
C VAL A 41 2.69 -7.73 -7.44
N LEU A 42 2.19 -7.07 -8.48
CA LEU A 42 2.20 -5.62 -8.62
C LEU A 42 0.81 -5.06 -8.33
N SER A 43 0.72 -4.08 -7.44
CA SER A 43 -0.52 -3.41 -7.10
C SER A 43 -0.42 -1.91 -7.41
N GLY A 44 -1.29 -1.42 -8.25
CA GLY A 44 -1.31 -0.01 -8.64
C GLY A 44 -1.40 0.17 -10.16
N VAL A 45 -1.12 1.35 -10.72
CA VAL A 45 -0.60 2.56 -10.03
C VAL A 45 -1.77 3.30 -9.37
N ASN A 46 -1.71 3.50 -8.06
CA ASN A 46 -2.74 4.22 -7.33
C ASN A 46 -2.72 5.72 -7.66
N CYS A 47 -3.91 6.27 -7.82
CA CYS A 47 -4.12 7.71 -7.92
C CYS A 47 -4.10 8.32 -6.51
N GLY A 48 -2.95 8.82 -6.10
CA GLY A 48 -2.70 9.36 -4.77
C GLY A 48 -1.62 8.58 -4.01
N ALA A 49 -0.81 9.29 -3.23
CA ALA A 49 0.24 8.67 -2.44
C ALA A 49 -0.33 7.91 -1.23
N ASN A 50 0.31 6.79 -0.91
CA ASN A 50 0.05 6.00 0.29
C ASN A 50 1.23 6.15 1.25
N LEU A 51 1.17 7.16 2.12
CA LEU A 51 2.24 7.59 3.03
C LEU A 51 1.75 7.69 4.47
N SER A 52 2.65 7.62 5.42
CA SER A 52 2.35 7.85 6.83
C SER A 52 1.18 6.96 7.30
N ASP A 53 0.24 7.51 8.05
CA ASP A 53 -0.93 6.78 8.57
C ASP A 53 -1.85 6.24 7.46
N SER A 54 -1.85 6.84 6.25
CA SER A 54 -2.71 6.39 5.15
C SER A 54 -2.34 5.00 4.61
N VAL A 55 -1.13 4.54 4.84
CA VAL A 55 -0.68 3.18 4.50
C VAL A 55 -1.60 2.12 5.09
N MET A 56 -2.08 2.32 6.32
CA MET A 56 -2.96 1.38 7.02
C MET A 56 -4.34 1.22 6.38
N TYR A 57 -4.79 2.20 5.63
CA TYR A 57 -6.11 2.23 4.97
C TYR A 57 -6.01 2.00 3.47
N SER A 58 -4.80 1.76 2.96
CA SER A 58 -4.56 1.62 1.53
C SER A 58 -4.97 0.24 1.01
N GLY A 59 -5.88 0.21 0.03
CA GLY A 59 -6.17 -1.00 -0.72
C GLY A 59 -4.99 -1.48 -1.56
N THR A 60 -4.21 -0.54 -2.12
CA THR A 60 -3.03 -0.84 -2.94
C THR A 60 -1.96 -1.56 -2.11
N VAL A 61 -1.68 -1.07 -0.90
CA VAL A 61 -0.78 -1.74 0.05
C VAL A 61 -1.40 -3.04 0.57
N GLY A 62 -2.71 -3.06 0.83
CA GLY A 62 -3.43 -4.25 1.28
C GLY A 62 -3.31 -5.44 0.33
N ALA A 63 -3.32 -5.20 -0.99
CA ALA A 63 -3.08 -6.24 -2.00
C ALA A 63 -1.68 -6.86 -1.88
N VAL A 64 -0.66 -6.03 -1.68
CA VAL A 64 0.73 -6.49 -1.50
C VAL A 64 0.89 -7.27 -0.19
N LEU A 65 0.25 -6.82 0.89
CA LEU A 65 0.27 -7.55 2.16
C LEU A 65 -0.48 -8.89 2.06
N ALA A 66 -1.56 -8.97 1.27
CA ALA A 66 -2.25 -10.23 0.97
C ALA A 66 -1.33 -11.19 0.19
N ALA A 67 -0.60 -10.71 -0.81
CA ALA A 67 0.40 -11.49 -1.53
C ALA A 67 1.50 -12.00 -0.59
N ALA A 68 2.03 -11.14 0.26
CA ALA A 68 3.05 -11.49 1.25
C ALA A 68 2.60 -12.60 2.21
N HIS A 69 1.32 -12.55 2.63
CA HIS A 69 0.73 -13.61 3.46
C HIS A 69 0.71 -14.98 2.77
N LEU A 70 0.65 -14.99 1.45
CA LEU A 70 0.74 -16.19 0.61
C LEU A 70 2.17 -16.56 0.22
N GLY A 71 3.18 -15.91 0.79
CA GLY A 71 4.59 -16.16 0.50
C GLY A 71 5.10 -15.57 -0.80
N LEU A 72 4.34 -14.63 -1.41
CA LEU A 72 4.71 -13.98 -2.67
C LEU A 72 5.30 -12.59 -2.41
N PRO A 73 6.34 -12.20 -3.15
CA PRO A 73 6.82 -10.83 -3.14
C PRO A 73 5.79 -9.90 -3.76
N GLY A 74 5.76 -8.65 -3.31
CA GLY A 74 4.80 -7.70 -3.82
C GLY A 74 5.30 -6.26 -3.81
N ILE A 75 4.88 -5.46 -4.79
CA ILE A 75 5.23 -4.04 -4.89
C ILE A 75 3.96 -3.22 -5.11
N ALA A 76 3.69 -2.31 -4.17
CA ALA A 76 2.66 -1.29 -4.28
C ALA A 76 3.23 -0.04 -4.93
N LEU A 77 2.55 0.49 -5.93
CA LEU A 77 2.95 1.67 -6.71
C LEU A 77 1.88 2.75 -6.59
N SER A 78 2.30 3.98 -6.26
CA SER A 78 1.39 5.11 -6.04
C SER A 78 1.98 6.39 -6.62
N GLN A 79 1.17 7.15 -7.37
CA GLN A 79 1.53 8.46 -7.91
C GLN A 79 0.86 9.55 -7.08
N ALA A 80 1.64 10.42 -6.46
CA ALA A 80 1.13 11.61 -5.78
C ALA A 80 0.54 12.61 -6.77
N PHE A 81 -0.36 13.46 -6.30
CA PHE A 81 -0.89 14.59 -7.07
C PHE A 81 -1.25 15.76 -6.13
N VAL A 82 -1.17 16.95 -6.65
CA VAL A 82 -1.76 18.15 -6.04
C VAL A 82 -3.18 18.34 -6.54
N ASP A 83 -3.39 18.24 -7.86
CA ASP A 83 -4.71 18.26 -8.50
C ASP A 83 -5.03 16.89 -9.09
N ARG A 84 -6.10 16.25 -8.58
CA ARG A 84 -6.54 14.93 -9.05
C ARG A 84 -6.97 14.94 -10.52
N ALA A 85 -7.48 16.06 -11.04
CA ALA A 85 -7.91 16.15 -12.42
C ALA A 85 -6.74 16.28 -13.41
N ALA A 86 -5.56 16.66 -12.91
CA ALA A 86 -4.36 16.90 -13.70
C ALA A 86 -3.19 15.98 -13.28
N ILE A 87 -3.47 14.80 -12.72
CA ILE A 87 -2.42 13.86 -12.30
C ILE A 87 -1.53 13.46 -13.46
N ASP A 88 -0.21 13.59 -13.26
CA ASP A 88 0.81 13.15 -14.21
C ASP A 88 1.46 11.85 -13.75
N TYR A 89 1.33 10.80 -14.55
CA TYR A 89 1.98 9.51 -14.31
C TYR A 89 3.36 9.39 -14.97
N ALA A 90 3.91 10.45 -15.55
CA ALA A 90 5.22 10.42 -16.18
C ALA A 90 6.34 9.95 -15.24
N PRO A 91 6.42 10.37 -13.94
CA PRO A 91 7.40 9.85 -13.01
C PRO A 91 7.33 8.33 -12.83
N THR A 92 6.12 7.81 -12.62
CA THR A 92 5.91 6.37 -12.46
C THR A 92 6.25 5.61 -13.75
N THR A 93 5.76 6.09 -14.89
CA THR A 93 6.00 5.45 -16.19
C THR A 93 7.49 5.39 -16.54
N HIS A 94 8.24 6.42 -16.16
CA HIS A 94 9.67 6.51 -16.45
C HIS A 94 10.52 5.60 -15.56
N TYR A 95 10.23 5.55 -14.24
CA TYR A 95 11.13 4.92 -13.27
C TYR A 95 10.66 3.59 -12.71
N ALA A 96 9.35 3.27 -12.77
CA ALA A 96 8.82 2.10 -12.06
C ALA A 96 9.48 0.78 -12.51
N ALA A 97 9.65 0.56 -13.81
CA ALA A 97 10.21 -0.69 -14.31
C ALA A 97 11.66 -0.92 -13.85
N GLY A 98 12.48 0.14 -13.79
CA GLY A 98 13.84 0.08 -13.28
C GLY A 98 13.90 -0.25 -11.79
N LEU A 99 13.08 0.46 -10.99
CA LEU A 99 12.99 0.21 -9.55
C LEU A 99 12.44 -1.18 -9.22
N ILE A 100 11.43 -1.65 -9.94
CA ILE A 100 10.88 -2.99 -9.76
C ILE A 100 11.97 -4.03 -9.98
N ARG A 101 12.75 -3.91 -11.06
CA ARG A 101 13.84 -4.85 -11.36
C ARG A 101 14.92 -4.83 -10.29
N GLU A 102 15.37 -3.67 -9.87
CA GLU A 102 16.38 -3.50 -8.83
C GLU A 102 15.94 -4.15 -7.51
N LEU A 103 14.69 -3.88 -7.08
CA LEU A 103 14.16 -4.44 -5.85
C LEU A 103 13.89 -5.95 -5.93
N TRP A 104 13.49 -6.43 -7.11
CA TRP A 104 13.34 -7.85 -7.38
C TRP A 104 14.67 -8.60 -7.26
N GLU A 105 15.72 -8.10 -7.91
CA GLU A 105 17.06 -8.68 -7.88
C GLU A 105 17.64 -8.65 -6.46
N ALA A 106 17.44 -7.55 -5.72
CA ALA A 106 17.89 -7.43 -4.33
C ALA A 106 17.14 -8.35 -3.35
N GLY A 107 15.95 -8.84 -3.71
CA GLY A 107 15.13 -9.74 -2.88
C GLY A 107 15.25 -11.22 -3.24
N ALA A 108 16.00 -11.57 -4.30
CA ALA A 108 16.04 -12.92 -4.85
C ALA A 108 16.53 -14.01 -3.87
N ASP A 109 17.39 -13.63 -2.92
CA ASP A 109 17.98 -14.55 -1.93
C ASP A 109 17.14 -14.73 -0.65
N ARG A 110 15.92 -14.17 -0.59
CA ARG A 110 15.06 -14.24 0.59
C ARG A 110 13.97 -15.27 0.43
N ASP A 111 13.81 -16.15 1.42
CA ASP A 111 12.83 -17.23 1.42
C ASP A 111 11.51 -16.88 2.12
N GLY A 112 10.40 -17.39 1.59
CA GLY A 112 9.09 -17.44 2.22
C GLY A 112 8.55 -16.06 2.65
N TYR A 113 8.06 -15.96 3.89
CA TYR A 113 7.52 -14.71 4.50
C TYR A 113 8.51 -13.54 4.56
N GLN A 114 9.78 -13.80 4.34
CA GLN A 114 10.82 -12.77 4.32
C GLN A 114 11.04 -12.16 2.92
N ARG A 115 10.31 -12.62 1.90
CA ARG A 115 10.36 -11.99 0.59
C ARG A 115 9.89 -10.55 0.71
N ALA A 116 10.76 -9.64 0.27
CA ALA A 116 10.56 -8.23 0.46
C ALA A 116 9.30 -7.73 -0.25
N CYS A 117 8.43 -7.09 0.50
CA CYS A 117 7.33 -6.31 -0.04
C CYS A 117 7.65 -4.83 0.06
N TRP A 118 7.21 -4.06 -0.93
CA TRP A 118 7.58 -2.66 -1.05
C TRP A 118 6.38 -1.76 -1.30
N ASN A 119 6.42 -0.57 -0.74
CA ASN A 119 5.51 0.53 -1.05
C ASN A 119 6.32 1.66 -1.68
N ILE A 120 6.08 1.91 -2.96
CA ILE A 120 6.79 2.93 -3.74
C ILE A 120 5.82 4.06 -4.03
N ASN A 121 6.24 5.28 -3.70
CA ASN A 121 5.46 6.49 -3.95
C ASN A 121 6.26 7.47 -4.79
N PHE A 122 5.67 7.93 -5.89
CA PHE A 122 6.25 8.90 -6.81
C PHE A 122 5.72 10.29 -6.50
N PRO A 123 6.58 11.31 -6.36
CA PRO A 123 6.13 12.69 -6.12
C PRO A 123 5.45 13.29 -7.34
N ASP A 124 4.62 14.32 -7.11
CA ASP A 124 3.98 15.11 -8.16
C ASP A 124 4.94 16.18 -8.67
N LEU A 125 5.92 15.76 -9.45
CA LEU A 125 6.96 16.60 -10.03
C LEU A 125 7.27 16.13 -11.45
N PRO A 126 7.69 17.01 -12.36
CA PRO A 126 8.24 16.61 -13.65
C PRO A 126 9.42 15.65 -13.48
N VAL A 127 9.59 14.71 -14.41
CA VAL A 127 10.68 13.71 -14.39
C VAL A 127 12.05 14.35 -14.19
N ALA A 128 12.30 15.50 -14.82
CA ALA A 128 13.58 16.21 -14.75
C ALA A 128 13.87 16.86 -13.39
N GLU A 129 12.86 17.02 -12.54
CA GLU A 129 12.98 17.62 -11.20
C GLU A 129 13.12 16.58 -10.09
N LEU A 130 12.98 15.29 -10.42
CA LEU A 130 13.16 14.22 -9.47
C LEU A 130 14.62 14.10 -9.04
N ARG A 131 14.83 13.96 -7.73
CA ARG A 131 16.19 13.92 -7.12
C ARG A 131 16.70 12.50 -6.87
N GLY A 132 15.98 11.48 -7.40
CA GLY A 132 16.30 10.07 -7.22
C GLY A 132 15.32 9.36 -6.29
N SER A 133 15.71 8.17 -5.79
CA SER A 133 14.97 7.39 -4.83
C SER A 133 15.59 7.45 -3.43
N ARG A 134 14.75 7.24 -2.40
CA ARG A 134 15.20 7.22 -1.00
C ARG A 134 14.51 6.06 -0.29
N PHE A 135 15.27 5.24 0.43
CA PHE A 135 14.70 4.28 1.36
C PHE A 135 14.09 5.01 2.55
N THR A 136 12.85 4.67 2.87
CA THR A 136 12.05 5.40 3.85
C THR A 136 11.42 4.48 4.89
N ARG A 137 10.85 5.12 5.92
CA ARG A 137 10.03 4.47 6.95
C ARG A 137 8.67 5.15 7.02
N GLN A 138 7.66 4.39 7.41
CA GLN A 138 6.36 4.93 7.77
C GLN A 138 6.50 5.72 9.08
N ILE A 139 6.32 7.03 9.00
CA ILE A 139 6.27 7.91 10.18
C ILE A 139 4.85 8.44 10.31
N GLY A 140 4.16 8.07 11.38
CA GLY A 140 2.80 8.45 11.65
C GLY A 140 2.62 9.94 12.01
N GLY A 141 1.36 10.39 12.08
CA GLY A 141 0.98 11.74 12.51
C GLY A 141 0.41 12.63 11.41
N GLY A 142 0.22 12.11 10.19
CA GLY A 142 -0.37 12.84 9.07
C GLY A 142 -1.91 12.94 9.12
N ILE A 143 -2.58 12.05 9.88
CA ILE A 143 -4.03 12.03 10.05
C ILE A 143 -4.41 12.56 11.44
N ALA A 144 -5.30 13.56 11.47
CA ALA A 144 -5.83 14.11 12.73
C ALA A 144 -7.00 13.28 13.26
N GLY A 145 -7.84 12.76 12.36
CA GLY A 145 -9.01 11.97 12.72
C GLY A 145 -9.91 11.66 11.53
N PRO A 146 -10.98 10.88 11.73
CA PRO A 146 -11.99 10.64 10.72
C PRO A 146 -12.90 11.87 10.54
N ARG A 147 -13.33 12.10 9.31
CA ARG A 147 -14.32 13.11 8.94
C ARG A 147 -15.41 12.45 8.10
N LEU A 148 -16.67 12.73 8.44
CA LEU A 148 -17.82 12.33 7.65
C LEU A 148 -18.35 13.49 6.81
N VAL A 149 -18.61 13.23 5.54
CA VAL A 149 -19.35 14.13 4.66
C VAL A 149 -20.72 13.49 4.41
N HIS A 150 -21.77 14.18 4.86
CA HIS A 150 -23.15 13.71 4.77
C HIS A 150 -23.79 14.16 3.46
N GLY A 151 -24.62 13.30 2.87
CA GLY A 151 -25.40 13.61 1.68
C GLY A 151 -26.69 12.80 1.64
N THR A 152 -27.55 13.13 0.68
CA THR A 152 -28.78 12.40 0.39
C THR A 152 -28.84 12.14 -1.11
N ASP A 153 -29.14 10.92 -1.52
CA ASP A 153 -29.24 10.56 -2.92
C ASP A 153 -30.58 11.04 -3.55
N GLY A 154 -30.73 10.86 -4.86
CA GLY A 154 -31.94 11.22 -5.60
C GLY A 154 -33.21 10.46 -5.20
N ARG A 155 -33.10 9.45 -4.34
CA ARG A 155 -34.23 8.67 -3.78
C ARG A 155 -34.54 9.05 -2.33
N GLY A 156 -33.84 10.06 -1.77
CA GLY A 156 -34.00 10.51 -0.40
C GLY A 156 -33.28 9.66 0.64
N LEU A 157 -32.39 8.71 0.24
CA LEU A 157 -31.62 7.89 1.15
C LEU A 157 -30.34 8.64 1.56
N ALA A 158 -30.11 8.69 2.88
CA ALA A 158 -28.89 9.27 3.42
C ALA A 158 -27.65 8.42 3.09
N TYR A 159 -26.55 9.06 2.75
CA TYR A 159 -25.25 8.44 2.61
C TYR A 159 -24.16 9.28 3.28
N HIS A 160 -23.04 8.66 3.58
CA HIS A 160 -21.92 9.28 4.23
C HIS A 160 -20.62 8.89 3.53
N TRP A 161 -19.80 9.91 3.18
CA TRP A 161 -18.43 9.68 2.76
C TRP A 161 -17.51 9.73 3.97
N LEU A 162 -16.74 8.68 4.19
CA LEU A 162 -15.66 8.69 5.15
C LEU A 162 -14.43 9.34 4.52
N SER A 163 -13.89 10.33 5.17
CA SER A 163 -12.67 11.05 4.82
C SER A 163 -11.77 11.19 6.04
N PHE A 164 -10.60 11.76 5.86
CA PHE A 164 -9.67 12.03 6.95
C PHE A 164 -9.31 13.49 7.01
N GLU A 165 -9.32 14.05 8.23
CA GLU A 165 -8.70 15.33 8.48
C GLU A 165 -7.19 15.16 8.50
N ARG A 166 -6.49 15.98 7.71
CA ARG A 166 -5.03 15.97 7.68
C ARG A 166 -4.48 17.02 8.62
N ARG A 167 -3.46 16.66 9.37
CA ARG A 167 -2.67 17.65 10.11
C ARG A 167 -1.73 18.35 9.15
N PRO A 168 -1.46 19.67 9.33
CA PRO A 168 -0.30 20.29 8.70
C PRO A 168 0.91 19.43 9.07
N SER A 169 1.65 18.96 8.08
CA SER A 169 2.75 18.04 8.31
C SER A 169 3.84 18.72 9.14
N SER A 170 3.90 18.41 10.42
CA SER A 170 5.05 18.69 11.29
C SER A 170 6.08 17.57 11.27
N ILE A 171 5.89 16.57 10.36
CA ILE A 171 6.81 15.46 10.22
C ILE A 171 8.10 15.99 9.59
N ASP A 172 9.17 15.98 10.37
CA ASP A 172 10.51 16.42 9.95
C ASP A 172 11.59 15.34 10.21
N HIS A 173 11.19 14.08 10.16
CA HIS A 173 12.10 12.97 10.31
C HIS A 173 12.77 12.65 8.97
N PRO A 174 14.10 12.63 8.86
CA PRO A 174 14.82 12.51 7.58
C PRO A 174 14.55 11.20 6.83
N GLN A 175 14.12 10.15 7.53
CA GLN A 175 13.74 8.86 6.94
C GLN A 175 12.24 8.75 6.64
N SER A 176 11.45 9.83 6.85
CA SER A 176 10.01 9.80 6.58
C SER A 176 9.72 9.69 5.07
N ASP A 177 8.77 8.84 4.73
CA ASP A 177 8.16 8.72 3.41
C ASP A 177 7.55 10.05 2.94
N VAL A 178 6.90 10.79 3.83
CA VAL A 178 6.34 12.13 3.56
C VAL A 178 7.43 13.14 3.22
N VAL A 179 8.52 13.14 4.00
CA VAL A 179 9.66 14.06 3.79
C VAL A 179 10.36 13.73 2.47
N ALA A 180 10.54 12.45 2.15
CA ALA A 180 11.14 12.05 0.88
C ALA A 180 10.39 12.63 -0.32
N LEU A 181 9.04 12.51 -0.36
CA LEU A 181 8.24 13.09 -1.43
C LEU A 181 8.31 14.60 -1.48
N ARG A 182 8.21 15.27 -0.32
CA ARG A 182 8.34 16.73 -0.21
C ARG A 182 9.68 17.22 -0.77
N ASP A 183 10.76 16.46 -0.53
CA ASP A 183 12.10 16.78 -1.00
C ASP A 183 12.34 16.36 -2.46
N GLY A 184 11.35 15.86 -3.18
CA GLY A 184 11.44 15.45 -4.59
C GLY A 184 12.08 14.09 -4.82
N HIS A 185 12.10 13.21 -3.83
CA HIS A 185 12.59 11.83 -3.97
C HIS A 185 11.43 10.85 -4.11
N ILE A 186 11.63 9.82 -4.90
CA ILE A 186 10.77 8.64 -4.91
C ILE A 186 10.96 7.91 -3.57
N SER A 187 9.88 7.75 -2.81
CA SER A 187 9.92 7.00 -1.54
C SER A 187 9.86 5.51 -1.82
N VAL A 188 10.80 4.74 -1.29
CA VAL A 188 10.86 3.29 -1.39
C VAL A 188 10.85 2.73 0.03
N MET A 189 9.73 2.18 0.45
CA MET A 189 9.52 1.72 1.82
C MET A 189 9.37 0.21 1.87
N PRO A 190 10.20 -0.52 2.64
CA PRO A 190 9.98 -1.94 2.87
C PRO A 190 8.74 -2.14 3.75
N LEU A 191 7.92 -3.14 3.39
CA LEU A 191 6.74 -3.55 4.13
C LEU A 191 7.00 -4.88 4.83
N GLN A 192 6.46 -5.01 6.03
CA GLN A 192 6.39 -6.28 6.74
C GLN A 192 4.94 -6.78 6.76
N PRO A 193 4.69 -8.05 6.40
CA PRO A 193 3.34 -8.64 6.47
C PRO A 193 2.85 -8.82 7.89
N THR A 194 3.75 -9.01 8.85
CA THR A 194 3.45 -9.12 10.28
C THR A 194 3.44 -7.74 10.93
N ARG A 195 2.41 -7.43 11.69
CA ARG A 195 2.24 -6.17 12.42
C ARG A 195 2.41 -6.37 13.93
N CYS A 196 3.32 -7.23 14.34
CA CYS A 196 3.71 -7.35 15.72
C CYS A 196 4.86 -6.39 16.01
N ASP A 197 4.79 -5.71 17.13
CA ASP A 197 5.97 -5.06 17.70
C ASP A 197 6.80 -6.15 18.37
N ASP A 198 7.82 -6.62 17.70
CA ASP A 198 8.61 -7.76 18.15
C ASP A 198 9.30 -7.46 19.49
N VAL A 199 9.73 -6.21 19.74
CA VAL A 199 10.35 -5.82 21.02
C VAL A 199 9.35 -5.90 22.15
N LEU A 200 8.15 -5.32 21.97
CA LEU A 200 7.10 -5.37 22.98
C LEU A 200 6.58 -6.80 23.17
N ALA A 201 6.48 -7.58 22.09
CA ALA A 201 6.08 -8.99 22.17
C ALA A 201 7.07 -9.79 23.00
N ASP A 202 8.38 -9.65 22.78
CA ASP A 202 9.42 -10.33 23.54
C ASP A 202 9.38 -9.94 25.03
N GLU A 203 9.21 -8.65 25.33
CA GLU A 203 9.02 -8.17 26.70
C GLU A 203 7.78 -8.78 27.37
N CYS A 204 6.67 -8.90 26.63
CA CYS A 204 5.45 -9.54 27.13
C CYS A 204 5.63 -11.05 27.35
N PHE A 205 6.28 -11.75 26.43
CA PHE A 205 6.55 -13.19 26.56
C PHE A 205 7.46 -13.51 27.73
N GLN A 206 8.41 -12.65 28.08
CA GLN A 206 9.25 -12.82 29.26
C GLN A 206 8.47 -12.74 30.57
N GLN A 207 7.29 -12.11 30.58
CA GLN A 207 6.44 -12.03 31.76
C GLN A 207 5.58 -13.29 32.00
N GLY A 208 5.52 -14.22 31.01
CA GLY A 208 4.76 -15.45 31.09
C GLY A 208 3.23 -15.27 31.10
N ASP A 209 2.51 -16.34 31.40
CA ASP A 209 1.06 -16.32 31.47
C ASP A 209 0.58 -15.43 32.62
N ARG A 210 -0.42 -14.59 32.34
CA ARG A 210 -1.03 -13.72 33.36
C ARG A 210 -2.40 -14.26 33.78
N PRO A 211 -2.73 -14.21 35.09
CA PRO A 211 -4.09 -14.52 35.51
C PRO A 211 -5.08 -13.51 34.90
N LEU A 212 -6.30 -13.96 34.64
CA LEU A 212 -7.37 -13.09 34.21
C LEU A 212 -7.70 -12.06 35.29
N PRO A 213 -7.92 -10.79 34.93
CA PRO A 213 -8.41 -9.80 35.89
C PRO A 213 -9.77 -10.24 36.43
N GLY A 214 -9.94 -10.18 37.77
CA GLY A 214 -11.17 -10.52 38.47
C GLY A 214 -12.28 -9.50 38.24
#